data_d089bd66300afb9bef5b22282b327c26
#
_entry.id   d089bd66300afb9bef5b22282b327c26
#
_cell.length_a   1.000
_cell.length_b   1.000
_cell.length_c   1.000
_cell.angle_alpha   90.00
_cell.angle_beta   90.00
_cell.angle_gamma   90.00
#
_symmetry.space_group_name_H-M   'P 1'
#
loop_
_entity.id
_entity.type
_entity.pdbx_description
1 polymer ?
#
loop_
_entity_poly.entity_id
_entity_poly.type
_entity_poly.pdbx_seq_one_letter_code
_entity_poly.pdbx_strand_id
1 'polypeptide(L)'
;MNFNDKLSILLVEDNELNQRLMKISLTRYNYKVAIAVNGLEGVQMFQNQKFDLILMDIMMPVMDGFEATMEIRNIESKDATLGRIPIIAFTANTINNDREKCVQGGMDDILEKPFDINKFREILKSLP
;
A
#
# COMPACT_ATOMS: atom_id res chain seq x y z
N MET A 1 -11.37 1.09 10.17
CA MET A 1 -10.44 2.24 10.11
C MET A 1 -11.23 3.52 9.93
N ASN A 2 -10.89 4.54 10.70
CA ASN A 2 -11.57 5.84 10.58
C ASN A 2 -10.93 6.66 9.47
N PHE A 3 -11.52 6.63 8.28
CA PHE A 3 -10.99 7.30 7.10
C PHE A 3 -11.20 8.82 7.11
N ASN A 4 -11.88 9.37 8.13
CA ASN A 4 -12.00 10.82 8.31
C ASN A 4 -10.78 11.41 9.03
N ASP A 5 -9.98 10.58 9.67
CA ASP A 5 -8.75 11.01 10.31
C ASP A 5 -7.67 11.25 9.25
N LYS A 6 -6.67 12.05 9.60
CA LYS A 6 -5.53 12.30 8.73
C LYS A 6 -4.63 11.07 8.73
N LEU A 7 -4.86 10.17 7.78
CA LEU A 7 -4.05 8.96 7.66
C LEU A 7 -2.69 9.26 7.05
N SER A 8 -1.68 8.57 7.54
CA SER A 8 -0.33 8.60 6.99
C SER A 8 -0.16 7.39 6.09
N ILE A 9 0.02 7.62 4.80
CA ILE A 9 0.04 6.58 3.77
C ILE A 9 1.44 6.47 3.18
N LEU A 10 1.96 5.25 3.13
CA LEU A 10 3.16 4.93 2.37
C LEU A 10 2.73 4.45 0.99
N LEU A 11 3.07 5.20 -0.04
CA LEU A 11 2.80 4.84 -1.43
C LEU A 11 4.05 4.26 -2.04
N VAL A 12 4.01 2.98 -2.38
CA VAL A 12 5.14 2.28 -3.02
C VAL A 12 4.80 2.13 -4.50
N GLU A 13 5.41 2.94 -5.34
CA GLU A 13 5.10 3.06 -6.77
C GLU A 13 6.34 3.53 -7.52
N ASP A 14 6.72 2.81 -8.57
CA ASP A 14 7.94 3.13 -9.34
C ASP A 14 7.70 4.12 -10.48
N ASN A 15 6.45 4.30 -10.92
CA ASN A 15 6.11 5.19 -12.02
C ASN A 15 5.87 6.62 -11.53
N GLU A 16 6.68 7.56 -12.03
CA GLU A 16 6.64 8.94 -11.57
C GLU A 16 5.29 9.62 -11.83
N LEU A 17 4.67 9.37 -12.97
CA LEU A 17 3.36 9.93 -13.27
C LEU A 17 2.30 9.42 -12.31
N ASN A 18 2.28 8.12 -12.04
CA ASN A 18 1.35 7.53 -11.08
C ASN A 18 1.57 8.11 -9.68
N GLN A 19 2.83 8.28 -9.27
CA GLN A 19 3.16 8.89 -7.98
C GLN A 19 2.52 10.27 -7.85
N ARG A 20 2.67 11.11 -8.86
CA ARG A 20 2.13 12.48 -8.86
C ARG A 20 0.61 12.50 -8.80
N LEU A 21 -0.03 11.70 -9.65
CA LEU A 21 -1.49 11.65 -9.73
C LEU A 21 -2.10 11.14 -8.42
N MET A 22 -1.53 10.09 -7.87
CA MET A 22 -2.02 9.52 -6.62
C MET A 22 -1.79 10.46 -5.45
N LYS A 23 -0.63 11.12 -5.39
CA LYS A 23 -0.34 12.08 -4.33
C LYS A 23 -1.33 13.26 -4.36
N ILE A 24 -1.62 13.78 -5.54
CA ILE A 24 -2.59 14.88 -5.69
C ILE A 24 -3.96 14.44 -5.17
N SER A 25 -4.44 13.27 -5.58
CA SER A 25 -5.74 12.76 -5.16
C SER A 25 -5.82 12.53 -3.66
N LEU A 26 -4.78 11.93 -3.10
CA LEU A 26 -4.75 11.60 -1.67
C LEU A 26 -4.63 12.85 -0.80
N THR A 27 -3.78 13.79 -1.19
CA THR A 27 -3.58 15.01 -0.38
C THR A 27 -4.82 15.91 -0.37
N ARG A 28 -5.67 15.84 -1.39
CA ARG A 28 -6.95 16.57 -1.39
C ARG A 28 -7.87 16.14 -0.26
N TYR A 29 -7.73 14.92 0.23
CA TYR A 29 -8.51 14.41 1.37
C TYR A 29 -7.74 14.52 2.68
N ASN A 30 -6.68 15.32 2.72
CA ASN A 30 -5.86 15.56 3.89
C ASN A 30 -5.05 14.34 4.36
N TYR A 31 -4.87 13.34 3.52
CA TYR A 31 -3.97 12.23 3.82
C TYR A 31 -2.52 12.71 3.66
N LYS A 32 -1.64 12.24 4.52
CA LYS A 32 -0.20 12.44 4.37
C LYS A 32 0.35 11.33 3.52
N VAL A 33 1.19 11.66 2.54
CA VAL A 33 1.73 10.66 1.59
C VAL A 33 3.25 10.75 1.57
N ALA A 34 3.90 9.64 1.84
CA ALA A 34 5.31 9.45 1.59
C ALA A 34 5.45 8.44 0.45
N ILE A 35 6.42 8.66 -0.43
CA ILE A 35 6.58 7.85 -1.65
C ILE A 35 7.87 7.06 -1.58
N ALA A 36 7.78 5.75 -1.82
CA ALA A 36 8.90 4.86 -2.06
C ALA A 36 8.88 4.47 -3.53
N VAL A 37 10.05 4.39 -4.16
CA VAL A 37 10.14 4.17 -5.61
C VAL A 37 10.26 2.69 -6.01
N ASN A 38 10.42 1.81 -5.04
CA ASN A 38 10.41 0.36 -5.23
C ASN A 38 10.12 -0.33 -3.90
N GLY A 39 10.00 -1.67 -3.96
CA GLY A 39 9.67 -2.44 -2.77
C GLY A 39 10.74 -2.37 -1.68
N LEU A 40 12.01 -2.35 -2.06
CA LEU A 40 13.09 -2.27 -1.09
C LEU A 40 13.04 -0.96 -0.29
N GLU A 41 12.86 0.16 -0.99
CA GLU A 41 12.71 1.46 -0.34
C GLU A 41 11.46 1.50 0.53
N GLY A 42 10.37 0.87 0.08
CA GLY A 42 9.14 0.75 0.85
C GLY A 42 9.36 0.05 2.18
N VAL A 43 10.07 -1.07 2.17
CA VAL A 43 10.41 -1.81 3.39
C VAL A 43 11.26 -0.96 4.32
N GLN A 44 12.26 -0.27 3.78
CA GLN A 44 13.14 0.61 4.57
C GLN A 44 12.35 1.74 5.23
N MET A 45 11.46 2.38 4.48
CA MET A 45 10.64 3.47 5.02
C MET A 45 9.67 2.96 6.08
N PHE A 46 9.08 1.77 5.88
CA PHE A 46 8.24 1.14 6.87
C PHE A 46 8.96 0.95 8.20
N GLN A 47 10.25 0.59 8.15
CA GLN A 47 11.05 0.39 9.36
C GLN A 47 11.40 1.69 10.07
N ASN A 48 11.53 2.79 9.33
CA ASN A 48 12.03 4.06 9.84
C ASN A 48 10.95 5.05 10.25
N GLN A 49 9.72 4.85 9.80
CA GLN A 49 8.60 5.76 10.05
C GLN A 49 7.35 4.98 10.35
N LYS A 50 6.39 5.62 11.01
CA LYS A 50 5.07 5.03 11.24
C LYS A 50 4.11 5.45 10.13
N PHE A 51 3.38 4.47 9.61
CA PHE A 51 2.32 4.68 8.64
C PHE A 51 1.05 3.99 9.11
N ASP A 52 -0.09 4.47 8.63
CA ASP A 52 -1.39 3.86 8.92
C ASP A 52 -1.79 2.84 7.85
N LEU A 53 -1.24 2.98 6.65
CA LEU A 53 -1.63 2.19 5.50
C LEU A 53 -0.52 2.19 4.47
N ILE A 54 -0.39 1.08 3.72
CA ILE A 54 0.52 1.01 2.57
C ILE A 54 -0.31 0.74 1.31
N LEU A 55 -0.10 1.59 0.29
CA LEU A 55 -0.54 1.31 -1.07
C LEU A 55 0.66 0.73 -1.81
N MET A 56 0.56 -0.53 -2.23
CA MET A 56 1.69 -1.30 -2.76
C MET A 56 1.46 -1.70 -4.21
N ASP A 57 2.21 -1.08 -5.12
CA ASP A 57 2.25 -1.56 -6.50
C ASP A 57 2.85 -2.96 -6.53
N ILE A 58 2.26 -3.85 -7.31
CA ILE A 58 2.72 -5.23 -7.39
C ILE A 58 3.94 -5.36 -8.30
N MET A 59 3.91 -4.69 -9.46
CA MET A 59 4.92 -4.85 -10.50
C MET A 59 5.94 -3.72 -10.43
N MET A 60 7.08 -3.99 -9.81
CA MET A 60 8.17 -3.01 -9.67
C MET A 60 9.53 -3.69 -9.83
N PRO A 61 10.54 -2.97 -10.32
CA PRO A 61 11.91 -3.51 -10.36
C PRO A 61 12.51 -3.57 -8.95
N VAL A 62 13.64 -4.24 -8.82
CA VAL A 62 14.43 -4.44 -7.62
C VAL A 62 13.75 -5.37 -6.63
N MET A 63 12.60 -4.97 -6.10
CA MET A 63 11.77 -5.80 -5.22
C MET A 63 10.31 -5.48 -5.54
N ASP A 64 9.54 -6.49 -5.93
CA ASP A 64 8.13 -6.30 -6.27
C ASP A 64 7.25 -6.20 -5.02
N GLY A 65 5.95 -5.95 -5.24
CA GLY A 65 5.02 -5.76 -4.13
C GLY A 65 4.78 -7.00 -3.29
N PHE A 66 4.86 -8.19 -3.87
CA PHE A 66 4.72 -9.44 -3.12
C PHE A 66 5.91 -9.66 -2.19
N GLU A 67 7.12 -9.46 -2.71
CA GLU A 67 8.34 -9.58 -1.92
C GLU A 67 8.38 -8.56 -0.79
N ALA A 68 8.03 -7.31 -1.08
CA ALA A 68 8.00 -6.25 -0.09
C ALA A 68 6.99 -6.55 1.02
N THR A 69 5.80 -7.03 0.66
CA THR A 69 4.77 -7.41 1.63
C THR A 69 5.25 -8.54 2.53
N MET A 70 5.88 -9.56 1.94
CA MET A 70 6.44 -10.67 2.71
C MET A 70 7.47 -10.18 3.73
N GLU A 71 8.36 -9.29 3.32
CA GLU A 71 9.36 -8.69 4.23
C GLU A 71 8.69 -7.90 5.37
N ILE A 72 7.68 -7.10 5.05
CA ILE A 72 6.96 -6.32 6.05
C ILE A 72 6.26 -7.24 7.06
N ARG A 73 5.58 -8.29 6.59
CA ARG A 73 4.90 -9.25 7.47
C ARG A 73 5.90 -9.99 8.34
N ASN A 74 7.07 -10.31 7.81
CA ASN A 74 8.15 -10.93 8.58
C ASN A 74 8.65 -10.00 9.70
N ILE A 75 8.85 -8.73 9.40
CA ILE A 75 9.24 -7.72 10.38
C ILE A 75 8.19 -7.60 11.49
N GLU A 76 6.91 -7.52 11.11
CA GLU A 76 5.81 -7.45 12.08
C GLU A 76 5.75 -8.67 12.98
N SER A 77 6.04 -9.85 12.43
CA SER A 77 5.98 -11.09 13.20
C SER A 77 7.05 -11.18 14.29
N LYS A 78 8.12 -10.40 14.13
CA LYS A 78 9.24 -10.36 15.09
C LYS A 78 9.12 -9.24 16.11
N ASP A 79 8.16 -8.34 15.95
CA ASP A 79 7.96 -7.20 16.84
C ASP A 79 6.47 -6.98 17.09
N ALA A 80 5.98 -7.54 18.19
CA ALA A 80 4.56 -7.48 18.54
C ALA A 80 4.05 -6.04 18.77
N THR A 81 4.95 -5.08 18.98
CA THR A 81 4.53 -3.69 19.19
C THR A 81 4.08 -3.01 17.90
N LEU A 82 4.44 -3.55 16.74
CA LEU A 82 4.08 -2.95 15.46
C LEU A 82 2.63 -3.20 15.05
N GLY A 83 2.04 -4.31 15.52
CA GLY A 83 0.72 -4.73 15.05
C GLY A 83 0.77 -5.19 13.60
N ARG A 84 -0.34 -5.01 12.88
CA ARG A 84 -0.45 -5.39 11.47
C ARG A 84 -0.93 -4.18 10.65
N ILE A 85 -0.06 -3.63 9.81
CA ILE A 85 -0.41 -2.52 8.95
C ILE A 85 -1.26 -3.00 7.76
N PRO A 86 -2.37 -2.33 7.43
CA PRO A 86 -3.12 -2.66 6.21
C PRO A 86 -2.27 -2.39 4.97
N ILE A 87 -2.24 -3.36 4.05
CA ILE A 87 -1.55 -3.25 2.78
C ILE A 87 -2.56 -3.48 1.67
N ILE A 88 -2.75 -2.48 0.83
CA ILE A 88 -3.63 -2.54 -0.33
C ILE A 88 -2.77 -2.70 -1.57
N ALA A 89 -2.98 -3.79 -2.32
CA ALA A 89 -2.29 -4.01 -3.58
C ALA A 89 -2.84 -3.06 -4.64
N PHE A 90 -1.97 -2.52 -5.47
CA PHE A 90 -2.34 -1.67 -6.59
C PHE A 90 -1.88 -2.35 -7.89
N THR A 91 -2.82 -2.80 -8.73
CA THR A 91 -2.50 -3.64 -9.88
C THR A 91 -3.38 -3.35 -11.09
N ALA A 92 -2.81 -3.54 -12.28
CA ALA A 92 -3.56 -3.44 -13.53
C ALA A 92 -4.36 -4.71 -13.84
N ASN A 93 -4.10 -5.82 -13.15
CA ASN A 93 -4.71 -7.11 -13.48
C ASN A 93 -5.30 -7.79 -12.25
N THR A 94 -6.61 -7.64 -12.08
CA THR A 94 -7.35 -8.28 -10.99
C THR A 94 -8.06 -9.57 -11.43
N ILE A 95 -7.99 -9.91 -12.71
CA ILE A 95 -8.81 -10.98 -13.30
C ILE A 95 -8.15 -12.36 -13.15
N ASN A 96 -6.83 -12.46 -13.15
CA ASN A 96 -6.10 -13.71 -13.26
C ASN A 96 -5.50 -14.17 -11.93
N ASN A 97 -6.32 -14.48 -10.93
CA ASN A 97 -5.87 -15.02 -9.64
C ASN A 97 -4.99 -14.09 -8.81
N ASP A 98 -4.77 -12.84 -9.26
CA ASP A 98 -3.96 -11.89 -8.51
C ASP A 98 -4.55 -11.59 -7.13
N ARG A 99 -5.88 -11.56 -7.04
CA ARG A 99 -6.55 -11.35 -5.76
C ARG A 99 -6.18 -12.42 -4.74
N GLU A 100 -6.26 -13.69 -5.15
CA GLU A 100 -5.90 -14.82 -4.28
C GLU A 100 -4.42 -14.77 -3.92
N LYS A 101 -3.57 -14.49 -4.90
CA LYS A 101 -2.12 -14.39 -4.69
C LYS A 101 -1.79 -13.24 -3.73
N CYS A 102 -2.48 -12.11 -3.85
CA CYS A 102 -2.30 -10.98 -2.95
C CYS A 102 -2.68 -11.34 -1.52
N VAL A 103 -3.84 -11.95 -1.33
CA VAL A 103 -4.30 -12.35 0.00
C VAL A 103 -3.37 -13.38 0.62
N GLN A 104 -2.95 -14.38 -0.15
CA GLN A 104 -2.01 -15.40 0.33
C GLN A 104 -0.65 -14.78 0.68
N GLY A 105 -0.24 -13.74 -0.05
CA GLY A 105 1.00 -13.02 0.21
C GLY A 105 0.94 -12.06 1.39
N GLY A 106 -0.22 -11.89 2.03
CA GLY A 106 -0.37 -11.05 3.20
C GLY A 106 -0.94 -9.67 2.96
N MET A 107 -1.48 -9.41 1.77
CA MET A 107 -2.17 -8.15 1.46
C MET A 107 -3.62 -8.21 1.92
N ASP A 108 -4.19 -7.06 2.23
CA ASP A 108 -5.52 -6.98 2.83
C ASP A 108 -6.63 -6.69 1.84
N ASP A 109 -6.30 -6.01 0.74
CA ASP A 109 -7.28 -5.72 -0.31
C ASP A 109 -6.54 -5.39 -1.62
N ILE A 110 -7.31 -5.17 -2.68
CA ILE A 110 -6.79 -4.86 -4.01
C ILE A 110 -7.50 -3.64 -4.56
N LEU A 111 -6.72 -2.73 -5.13
CA LEU A 111 -7.21 -1.58 -5.87
C LEU A 111 -6.71 -1.69 -7.31
N GLU A 112 -7.64 -1.68 -8.26
CA GLU A 112 -7.31 -1.81 -9.67
C GLU A 112 -6.84 -0.48 -10.26
N LYS A 113 -5.83 -0.54 -11.13
CA LYS A 113 -5.39 0.62 -11.92
C LYS A 113 -6.44 0.95 -13.00
N PRO A 114 -6.65 2.23 -13.36
CA PRO A 114 -6.01 3.42 -12.81
C PRO A 114 -6.55 3.80 -11.43
N PHE A 115 -5.78 4.60 -10.70
CA PHE A 115 -6.16 5.00 -9.34
C PHE A 115 -7.47 5.80 -9.33
N ASP A 116 -8.40 5.37 -8.47
CA ASP A 116 -9.69 6.03 -8.27
C ASP A 116 -9.86 6.27 -6.77
N ILE A 117 -9.87 7.53 -6.37
CA ILE A 117 -9.95 7.90 -4.96
C ILE A 117 -11.24 7.43 -4.31
N ASN A 118 -12.34 7.36 -5.04
CA ASN A 118 -13.61 6.90 -4.48
C ASN A 118 -13.55 5.41 -4.15
N LYS A 119 -12.97 4.61 -5.04
CA LYS A 119 -12.76 3.18 -4.78
C LYS A 119 -11.81 2.96 -3.61
N PHE A 120 -10.75 3.75 -3.54
CA PHE A 120 -9.81 3.70 -2.41
C PHE A 120 -10.53 3.96 -1.09
N ARG A 121 -11.35 4.99 -1.03
CA ARG A 121 -12.09 5.34 0.19
C ARG A 121 -13.12 4.28 0.57
N GLU A 122 -13.73 3.61 -0.41
CA GLU A 122 -14.61 2.47 -0.15
C GLU A 122 -13.84 1.32 0.52
N ILE A 123 -12.64 1.05 0.06
CA ILE A 123 -11.77 0.04 0.67
C ILE A 123 -11.46 0.42 2.11
N LEU A 124 -11.14 1.70 2.37
CA LEU A 124 -10.86 2.17 3.73
C LEU A 124 -12.01 1.88 4.69
N LYS A 125 -13.25 2.01 4.24
CA LYS A 125 -14.42 1.74 5.08
C LYS A 125 -14.51 0.28 5.50
N SER A 126 -14.00 -0.63 4.68
CA SER A 126 -14.06 -2.08 4.95
C SER A 126 -12.91 -2.57 5.81
N LEU A 127 -11.88 -1.78 6.03
CA LEU A 127 -10.73 -2.15 6.84
C LEU A 127 -11.07 -2.02 8.34
N PRO A 128 -10.54 -2.95 9.17
CA PRO A 128 -10.78 -2.90 10.62
C PRO A 128 -10.17 -1.70 11.33
#